data_c9a5cd4ad96ed7f03faae27f9777e81a
#
_entry.id   c9a5cd4ad96ed7f03faae27f9777e81a
#
_cell.length_a   1.000
_cell.length_b   1.000
_cell.length_c   1.000
_cell.angle_alpha   90.00
_cell.angle_beta   90.00
_cell.angle_gamma   90.00
#
_symmetry.space_group_name_H-M   'P 1'
#
loop_
_entity.id
_entity.type
_entity.pdbx_description
1 polymer ?
#
loop_
_entity_poly.entity_id
_entity_poly.type
_entity_poly.pdbx_seq_one_letter_code
_entity_poly.pdbx_strand_id
1 'polypeptide(L)'
;RFFDSTRVYQGTAEGMDENLLQRLEQIACGDTWPDLTVILDIDPREGMKRAAERRNESEAPDRFEKESIRLQAKRRKAYLDIAAKEPERCVVVDAEGTPQAVFKRLWQTAEKRLADRLKTGKKSTGESRAKPAAAGRPAGK
;
A
#
# COMPACT_ATOMS: atom_id res chain seq x y z
N ARG A 1 -5.51 -3.26 5.79
CA ARG A 1 -4.32 -2.40 5.78
C ARG A 1 -3.27 -3.15 6.59
N PHE A 2 -2.29 -3.67 6.01
CA PHE A 2 -1.25 -4.45 6.67
C PHE A 2 0.05 -3.62 6.75
N PHE A 3 1.22 -4.22 6.80
CA PHE A 3 2.50 -3.51 6.99
C PHE A 3 2.79 -2.42 5.94
N ASP A 4 2.29 -2.51 4.72
CA ASP A 4 2.42 -1.44 3.72
C ASP A 4 1.87 -0.09 4.21
N SER A 5 0.79 -0.12 5.01
CA SER A 5 0.29 1.10 5.65
C SER A 5 1.27 1.64 6.69
N THR A 6 1.92 0.78 7.45
CA THR A 6 2.96 1.20 8.41
C THR A 6 4.12 1.87 7.69
N ARG A 7 4.60 1.32 6.58
CA ARG A 7 5.63 1.95 5.74
C ARG A 7 5.23 3.35 5.30
N VAL A 8 3.99 3.51 4.82
CA VAL A 8 3.51 4.81 4.33
C VAL A 8 3.32 5.82 5.45
N TYR A 9 2.71 5.42 6.57
CA TYR A 9 2.35 6.37 7.62
C TYR A 9 3.53 6.69 8.53
N GLN A 10 4.32 5.72 8.97
CA GLN A 10 5.47 5.94 9.83
C GLN A 10 6.75 6.26 9.06
N GLY A 11 7.02 5.56 7.97
CA GLY A 11 8.24 5.78 7.19
C GLY A 11 8.25 7.10 6.45
N THR A 12 7.15 7.41 5.74
CA THR A 12 7.11 8.58 4.85
C THR A 12 6.67 9.86 5.56
N ALA A 13 5.75 9.77 6.52
CA ALA A 13 5.19 10.94 7.20
C ALA A 13 5.99 11.34 8.44
N GLU A 14 6.50 10.37 9.18
CA GLU A 14 7.17 10.58 10.47
C GLU A 14 8.70 10.42 10.39
N GLY A 15 9.24 9.99 9.22
CA GLY A 15 10.69 9.87 9.01
C GLY A 15 11.36 8.78 9.83
N MET A 16 10.60 7.73 10.18
CA MET A 16 11.16 6.59 10.91
C MET A 16 12.22 5.87 10.05
N ASP A 17 13.27 5.38 10.68
CA ASP A 17 14.36 4.66 10.04
C ASP A 17 13.86 3.40 9.31
N GLU A 18 14.22 3.27 8.02
CA GLU A 18 13.79 2.15 7.18
C GLU A 18 14.22 0.78 7.72
N ASN A 19 15.41 0.69 8.32
CA ASN A 19 15.90 -0.57 8.88
C ASN A 19 15.08 -0.99 10.11
N LEU A 20 14.68 -0.02 10.92
CA LEU A 20 13.81 -0.27 12.06
C LEU A 20 12.43 -0.75 11.58
N LEU A 21 11.85 -0.09 10.58
CA LEU A 21 10.57 -0.50 9.99
C LEU A 21 10.63 -1.93 9.44
N GLN A 22 11.68 -2.27 8.69
CA GLN A 22 11.85 -3.61 8.15
C GLN A 22 11.96 -4.70 9.24
N ARG A 23 12.66 -4.41 10.32
CA ARG A 23 12.75 -5.33 11.47
C ARG A 23 11.40 -5.51 12.17
N LEU A 24 10.65 -4.43 12.37
CA LEU A 24 9.31 -4.48 12.93
C LEU A 24 8.35 -5.26 12.04
N GLU A 25 8.44 -5.10 10.72
CA GLU A 25 7.67 -5.87 9.75
C GLU A 25 7.98 -7.36 9.82
N GLN A 26 9.25 -7.73 9.88
CA GLN A 26 9.67 -9.13 10.02
C GLN A 26 9.10 -9.77 11.29
N ILE A 27 9.14 -9.05 12.40
CA ILE A 27 8.59 -9.52 13.67
C ILE A 27 7.06 -9.63 13.59
N ALA A 28 6.39 -8.62 13.03
CA ALA A 28 4.92 -8.56 12.99
C ALA A 28 4.31 -9.54 11.98
N CYS A 29 4.97 -9.76 10.86
CA CYS A 29 4.49 -10.65 9.80
C CYS A 29 4.91 -12.10 10.03
N GLY A 30 6.08 -12.33 10.64
CA GLY A 30 6.65 -13.68 10.72
C GLY A 30 6.68 -14.32 9.34
N ASP A 31 6.04 -15.49 9.22
CA ASP A 31 5.92 -16.21 7.95
C ASP A 31 4.66 -15.84 7.13
N THR A 32 3.85 -14.89 7.63
CA THR A 32 2.58 -14.51 6.99
C THR A 32 2.77 -13.25 6.16
N TRP A 33 3.07 -13.41 4.89
CA TRP A 33 3.19 -12.33 3.91
C TRP A 33 2.01 -12.32 2.93
N PRO A 34 1.50 -11.15 2.53
CA PRO A 34 0.43 -11.07 1.56
C PRO A 34 0.91 -11.52 0.18
N ASP A 35 0.13 -12.40 -0.45
CA ASP A 35 0.37 -12.86 -1.81
C ASP A 35 0.02 -11.79 -2.85
N LEU A 36 -0.93 -10.95 -2.52
CA LEU A 36 -1.37 -9.83 -3.34
C LEU A 36 -1.76 -8.66 -2.44
N THR A 37 -1.21 -7.50 -2.74
CA THR A 37 -1.65 -6.20 -2.22
C THR A 37 -2.24 -5.38 -3.36
N VAL A 38 -3.52 -5.01 -3.25
CA VAL A 38 -4.16 -4.10 -4.19
C VAL A 38 -4.13 -2.70 -3.62
N ILE A 39 -3.55 -1.77 -4.36
CA ILE A 39 -3.51 -0.35 -4.05
C ILE A 39 -4.57 0.34 -4.90
N LEU A 40 -5.62 0.84 -4.24
CA LEU A 40 -6.65 1.64 -4.89
C LEU A 40 -6.13 3.07 -5.05
N ASP A 41 -5.87 3.45 -6.30
CA ASP A 41 -5.36 4.77 -6.64
C ASP A 41 -6.48 5.73 -7.03
N ILE A 42 -6.48 6.91 -6.40
CA ILE A 42 -7.44 7.98 -6.69
C ILE A 42 -6.76 9.33 -6.48
N ASP A 43 -7.18 10.34 -7.24
CA ASP A 43 -6.73 11.70 -6.98
C ASP A 43 -7.06 12.12 -5.54
N PRO A 44 -6.10 12.71 -4.79
CA PRO A 44 -6.30 13.10 -3.41
C PRO A 44 -7.50 14.03 -3.19
N ARG A 45 -7.78 14.95 -4.12
CA ARG A 45 -8.91 15.88 -4.03
C ARG A 45 -10.23 15.12 -4.15
N GLU A 46 -10.32 14.23 -5.13
CA GLU A 46 -11.50 13.38 -5.31
C GLU A 46 -11.74 12.46 -4.11
N GLY A 47 -10.66 11.85 -3.60
CA GLY A 47 -10.73 11.01 -2.40
C GLY A 47 -11.21 11.76 -1.17
N MET A 48 -10.76 12.99 -0.96
CA MET A 48 -11.20 13.86 0.14
C MET A 48 -12.64 14.31 -0.05
N LYS A 49 -13.05 14.71 -1.27
CA LYS A 49 -14.43 15.05 -1.58
C LYS A 49 -15.37 13.90 -1.23
N ARG A 50 -15.09 12.69 -1.67
CA ARG A 50 -15.89 11.50 -1.33
C ARG A 50 -15.92 11.21 0.17
N ALA A 51 -14.83 11.49 0.88
CA ALA A 51 -14.79 11.35 2.33
C ALA A 51 -15.66 12.39 3.04
N ALA A 52 -15.65 13.65 2.60
CA ALA A 52 -16.50 14.72 3.12
C ALA A 52 -17.99 14.45 2.86
N GLU A 53 -18.35 14.05 1.64
CA GLU A 53 -19.73 13.66 1.29
C GLU A 53 -20.28 12.53 2.18
N ARG A 54 -19.45 11.52 2.51
CA ARG A 54 -19.86 10.44 3.42
C ARG A 54 -20.06 10.89 4.87
N ARG A 55 -19.39 11.98 5.28
CA ARG A 55 -19.54 12.56 6.63
C ARG A 55 -20.63 13.61 6.71
N ASN A 56 -21.29 13.94 5.60
CA ASN A 56 -22.25 15.03 5.47
C ASN A 56 -21.65 16.39 5.87
N GLU A 57 -20.35 16.59 5.67
CA GLU A 57 -19.65 17.83 5.93
C GLU A 57 -19.80 18.75 4.73
N SER A 58 -20.53 19.88 4.91
CA SER A 58 -20.81 20.86 3.86
C SER A 58 -19.92 22.10 3.93
N GLU A 59 -18.85 22.08 4.70
CA GLU A 59 -17.99 23.25 4.87
C GLU A 59 -16.99 23.44 3.73
N ALA A 60 -16.74 24.72 3.38
CA ALA A 60 -15.83 25.12 2.33
C ALA A 60 -14.36 24.78 2.65
N PRO A 61 -13.52 24.53 1.62
CA PRO A 61 -12.11 24.16 1.79
C PRO A 61 -11.31 25.22 2.53
N ASP A 62 -10.91 24.96 3.77
CA ASP A 62 -10.05 25.82 4.58
C ASP A 62 -8.56 25.48 4.38
N ARG A 63 -7.68 26.31 4.98
CA ARG A 63 -6.22 26.18 5.00
C ARG A 63 -5.76 24.76 5.40
N PHE A 64 -6.45 24.15 6.36
CA PHE A 64 -6.22 22.76 6.79
C PHE A 64 -6.45 21.72 5.68
N GLU A 65 -7.35 22.00 4.75
CA GLU A 65 -7.66 21.11 3.65
C GLU A 65 -6.53 21.07 2.60
N LYS A 66 -5.88 22.21 2.33
CA LYS A 66 -4.72 22.27 1.43
C LYS A 66 -3.52 21.50 1.99
N GLU A 67 -3.30 21.58 3.30
CA GLU A 67 -2.26 20.84 4.00
C GLU A 67 -2.59 19.33 4.01
N SER A 68 -3.85 19.00 4.23
CA SER A 68 -4.38 17.64 4.13
C SER A 68 -4.21 17.06 2.73
N ILE A 69 -4.50 17.80 1.65
CA ILE A 69 -4.29 17.38 0.26
C ILE A 69 -2.81 17.06 -0.01
N ARG A 70 -1.89 17.91 0.44
CA ARG A 70 -0.44 17.67 0.30
C ARG A 70 0.00 16.38 1.01
N LEU A 71 -0.52 16.16 2.21
CA LEU A 71 -0.23 14.95 2.96
C LEU A 71 -0.79 13.70 2.27
N GLN A 72 -2.02 13.78 1.74
CA GLN A 72 -2.61 12.68 0.98
C GLN A 72 -1.84 12.41 -0.32
N ALA A 73 -1.38 13.45 -1.03
CA ALA A 73 -0.55 13.30 -2.22
C ALA A 73 0.80 12.62 -1.89
N LYS A 74 1.42 12.98 -0.76
CA LYS A 74 2.64 12.33 -0.28
C LYS A 74 2.41 10.85 0.04
N ARG A 75 1.31 10.52 0.71
CA ARG A 75 0.91 9.14 1.00
C ARG A 75 0.62 8.34 -0.26
N ARG A 76 -0.14 8.93 -1.21
CA ARG A 76 -0.40 8.33 -2.53
C ARG A 76 0.90 7.96 -3.22
N LYS A 77 1.83 8.93 -3.32
CA LYS A 77 3.15 8.69 -3.92
C LYS A 77 3.87 7.52 -3.25
N ALA A 78 3.89 7.47 -1.92
CA ALA A 78 4.54 6.39 -1.19
C ALA A 78 3.94 5.00 -1.49
N TYR A 79 2.61 4.90 -1.61
CA TYR A 79 1.96 3.65 -2.03
C TYR A 79 2.33 3.25 -3.46
N LEU A 80 2.38 4.21 -4.39
CA LEU A 80 2.77 3.96 -5.78
C LEU A 80 4.26 3.55 -5.88
N ASP A 81 5.12 4.16 -5.08
CA ASP A 81 6.54 3.79 -4.98
C ASP A 81 6.71 2.35 -4.44
N ILE A 82 5.89 1.91 -3.48
CA ILE A 82 5.86 0.51 -3.01
C ILE A 82 5.45 -0.42 -4.16
N ALA A 83 4.38 -0.09 -4.89
CA ALA A 83 3.93 -0.91 -6.02
C ALA A 83 5.01 -1.02 -7.11
N ALA A 84 5.72 0.06 -7.40
CA ALA A 84 6.80 0.07 -8.38
C ALA A 84 8.01 -0.77 -7.94
N LYS A 85 8.31 -0.81 -6.63
CA LYS A 85 9.41 -1.61 -6.06
C LYS A 85 9.07 -3.10 -5.93
N GLU A 86 7.79 -3.43 -5.73
CA GLU A 86 7.32 -4.79 -5.45
C GLU A 86 6.19 -5.22 -6.44
N PRO A 87 6.42 -5.17 -7.78
CA PRO A 87 5.38 -5.44 -8.78
C PRO A 87 4.83 -6.87 -8.75
N GLU A 88 5.63 -7.82 -8.24
CA GLU A 88 5.20 -9.22 -8.08
C GLU A 88 4.07 -9.39 -7.07
N ARG A 89 4.07 -8.55 -6.03
CA ARG A 89 3.10 -8.61 -4.94
C ARG A 89 2.06 -7.50 -5.02
N CYS A 90 2.45 -6.31 -5.43
CA CYS A 90 1.60 -5.12 -5.43
C CYS A 90 1.04 -4.83 -6.83
N VAL A 91 -0.21 -4.42 -6.88
CA VAL A 91 -0.86 -3.96 -8.10
C VAL A 91 -1.67 -2.69 -7.82
N VAL A 92 -1.59 -1.74 -8.74
CA VAL A 92 -2.37 -0.51 -8.68
C VAL A 92 -3.65 -0.69 -9.48
N VAL A 93 -4.77 -0.35 -8.87
CA VAL A 93 -6.09 -0.36 -9.50
C VAL A 93 -6.67 1.05 -9.41
N ASP A 94 -7.07 1.59 -10.55
CA ASP A 94 -7.76 2.86 -10.62
C ASP A 94 -9.09 2.81 -9.84
N ALA A 95 -9.25 3.73 -8.87
CA ALA A 95 -10.43 3.82 -8.02
C ALA A 95 -11.38 4.97 -8.42
N GLU A 96 -11.25 5.50 -9.63
CA GLU A 96 -12.21 6.45 -10.16
C GLU A 96 -13.52 5.79 -10.59
N GLY A 97 -14.61 6.56 -10.57
CA GLY A 97 -15.94 6.13 -10.95
C GLY A 97 -16.78 5.56 -9.80
N THR A 98 -17.77 4.75 -10.14
CA THR A 98 -18.72 4.19 -9.17
C THR A 98 -18.11 3.03 -8.38
N PRO A 99 -18.59 2.74 -7.15
CA PRO A 99 -18.14 1.59 -6.36
C PRO A 99 -18.21 0.27 -7.13
N GLN A 100 -19.24 0.08 -7.96
CA GLN A 100 -19.41 -1.11 -8.79
C GLN A 100 -18.34 -1.23 -9.87
N ALA A 101 -17.97 -0.12 -10.52
CA ALA A 101 -16.92 -0.10 -11.52
C ALA A 101 -15.54 -0.41 -10.89
N VAL A 102 -15.26 0.18 -9.73
CA VAL A 102 -14.02 -0.09 -8.96
C VAL A 102 -13.97 -1.56 -8.53
N PHE A 103 -15.08 -2.08 -7.99
CA PHE A 103 -15.17 -3.49 -7.59
C PHE A 103 -14.90 -4.43 -8.77
N LYS A 104 -15.47 -4.16 -9.95
CA LYS A 104 -15.23 -4.96 -11.16
C LYS A 104 -13.75 -5.00 -11.53
N ARG A 105 -13.07 -3.83 -11.53
CA ARG A 105 -11.62 -3.75 -11.81
C ARG A 105 -10.79 -4.51 -10.77
N LEU A 106 -11.13 -4.34 -9.49
CA LEU A 106 -10.47 -5.04 -8.39
C LEU A 106 -10.63 -6.55 -8.54
N TRP A 107 -11.85 -7.03 -8.79
CA TRP A 107 -12.14 -8.45 -8.93
C TRP A 107 -11.38 -9.08 -10.11
N GLN A 108 -11.43 -8.46 -11.29
CA GLN A 108 -10.70 -8.91 -12.47
C GLN A 108 -9.19 -8.97 -12.21
N THR A 109 -8.66 -7.99 -11.49
CA THR A 109 -7.25 -7.95 -11.11
C THR A 109 -6.89 -9.10 -10.16
N ALA A 110 -7.72 -9.33 -9.15
CA ALA A 110 -7.51 -10.41 -8.18
C ALA A 110 -7.60 -11.79 -8.86
N GLU A 111 -8.60 -12.01 -9.70
CA GLU A 111 -8.74 -13.25 -10.46
C GLU A 111 -7.50 -13.53 -11.33
N LYS A 112 -7.06 -12.52 -12.09
CA LYS A 112 -5.88 -12.65 -12.96
C LYS A 112 -4.61 -12.94 -12.17
N ARG A 113 -4.40 -12.27 -11.04
CA ARG A 113 -3.17 -12.37 -10.23
C ARG A 113 -3.11 -13.64 -9.38
N LEU A 114 -4.27 -14.16 -8.98
CA LEU A 114 -4.37 -15.33 -8.12
C LEU A 114 -4.84 -16.59 -8.87
N ALA A 115 -5.09 -16.51 -10.18
CA ALA A 115 -5.66 -17.59 -10.98
C ALA A 115 -4.92 -18.93 -10.81
N ASP A 116 -3.60 -18.91 -10.82
CA ASP A 116 -2.79 -20.14 -10.68
C ASP A 116 -2.87 -20.71 -9.27
N ARG A 117 -2.98 -19.87 -8.26
CA ARG A 117 -3.12 -20.30 -6.84
C ARG A 117 -4.51 -20.84 -6.54
N LEU A 118 -5.54 -20.19 -7.09
CA LEU A 118 -6.94 -20.64 -6.95
C LEU A 118 -7.15 -22.00 -7.61
N LYS A 119 -6.49 -22.25 -8.76
CA LYS A 119 -6.59 -23.53 -9.47
C LYS A 119 -5.82 -24.67 -8.78
N THR A 120 -4.71 -24.38 -8.14
CA THR A 120 -3.83 -25.41 -7.58
C THR A 120 -4.11 -25.74 -6.12
N GLY A 121 -4.94 -24.95 -5.43
CA GLY A 121 -5.22 -25.11 -4.00
C GLY A 121 -3.97 -25.04 -3.11
N LYS A 122 -2.83 -24.61 -3.64
CA LYS A 122 -1.59 -24.51 -2.90
C LYS A 122 -1.69 -23.43 -1.84
N LYS A 123 -1.79 -23.86 -0.57
CA LYS A 123 -1.42 -23.03 0.56
C LYS A 123 0.02 -22.56 0.33
N SER A 124 0.27 -21.27 0.50
CA SER A 124 1.62 -20.74 0.55
C SER A 124 2.31 -21.33 1.79
N THR A 125 2.99 -22.47 1.64
CA THR A 125 4.06 -22.82 2.54
C THR A 125 5.15 -21.81 2.28
N GLY A 126 5.56 -21.08 3.33
CA GLY A 126 6.57 -20.03 3.29
C GLY A 126 7.95 -20.51 2.89
N GLU A 127 8.10 -20.97 1.64
CA GLU A 127 9.39 -21.31 1.07
C GLU A 127 9.99 -20.09 0.39
N SER A 128 10.94 -19.54 1.11
CA SER A 128 12.08 -18.78 0.60
C SER A 128 11.79 -17.68 -0.41
N ARG A 129 11.24 -16.56 0.05
CA ARG A 129 11.54 -15.28 -0.61
C ARG A 129 12.91 -14.82 -0.13
N ALA A 130 13.83 -14.67 -1.09
CA ALA A 130 15.21 -14.24 -0.85
C ALA A 130 15.27 -13.11 0.18
N LYS A 131 16.04 -13.32 1.26
CA LYS A 131 16.45 -12.25 2.18
C LYS A 131 16.96 -11.08 1.34
N PRO A 132 16.50 -9.85 1.60
CA PRO A 132 17.20 -8.69 1.07
C PRO A 132 18.66 -8.78 1.53
N ALA A 133 19.59 -8.64 0.58
CA ALA A 133 21.01 -8.72 0.84
C ALA A 133 21.38 -7.80 2.00
N ALA A 134 22.00 -8.36 3.03
CA ALA A 134 22.51 -7.61 4.16
C ALA A 134 23.52 -6.58 3.62
N ALA A 135 23.20 -5.30 3.75
CA ALA A 135 24.14 -4.22 3.49
C ALA A 135 25.35 -4.41 4.39
N GLY A 136 26.54 -4.52 3.77
CA GLY A 136 27.79 -4.81 4.43
C GLY A 136 28.06 -3.83 5.58
N ARG A 137 28.53 -4.38 6.70
CA ARG A 137 29.08 -3.60 7.82
C ARG A 137 30.26 -2.78 7.28
N PRO A 138 30.33 -1.48 7.52
CA PRO A 138 31.57 -0.76 7.34
C PRO A 138 32.58 -1.25 8.40
N ALA A 139 33.73 -1.69 7.93
CA ALA A 139 34.85 -2.02 8.79
C ALA A 139 35.30 -0.75 9.55
N GLY A 140 35.29 -0.82 10.88
CA GLY A 140 35.85 0.23 11.71
C GLY A 140 37.37 0.31 11.54
N LYS A 141 37.84 1.54 11.48
CA LYS A 141 39.19 1.92 11.91
C LYS A 141 39.05 2.93 13.04
#